data_2b2dad430b15284844598277e9855d89
#
_entry.id   2b2dad430b15284844598277e9855d89
#
_cell.length_a   1.000
_cell.length_b   1.000
_cell.length_c   1.000
_cell.angle_alpha   90.00
_cell.angle_beta   90.00
_cell.angle_gamma   90.00
#
_symmetry.space_group_name_H-M   'P 1'
#
loop_
_entity.id
_entity.type
_entity.pdbx_description
1 polymer ?
#
loop_
_entity_poly.entity_id
_entity_poly.type
_entity_poly.pdbx_seq_one_letter_code
_entity_poly.pdbx_strand_id
1 'polypeptide(L)'
;MTPKKLWYALAAVILLSFGVLGFFGLEIFRTMPPFPTKVVTTDGTTLFEGQDIKDGQNVWQSIGGQTVGSVWGHGAYIAPDWSADYLHREAELLLKKFAERDGLDYASLPAAEQAKYQVLLREEVRKNTFDEATGVITYSPLRAEVAHELGAYYAKLFLGDNSPEFVKLRSAYALRAKSIEDPRKMEQMSAFFAWASWVCVTNRPGTDVSYTNNWPHDPTIGNIAPTSLHLWSGFSVLMLLTCVGILVYYYAQSKEDEVGVLPTSDPLRGMKPTPSMRATTKYIWIVSILI
;
A
#
# COMPACT_ATOMS: atom_id res chain seq x y z
N MET A 1 -5.50 41.15 -16.01
CA MET A 1 -5.84 40.22 -17.13
C MET A 1 -7.27 40.47 -17.56
N THR A 2 -7.57 40.42 -18.89
CA THR A 2 -8.98 40.53 -19.33
C THR A 2 -9.77 39.27 -18.97
N PRO A 3 -11.08 39.34 -18.67
CA PRO A 3 -11.89 38.15 -18.33
C PRO A 3 -11.79 37.03 -19.37
N LYS A 4 -11.67 37.35 -20.66
CA LYS A 4 -11.48 36.35 -21.71
C LYS A 4 -10.17 35.56 -21.57
N LYS A 5 -9.06 36.21 -21.20
CA LYS A 5 -7.78 35.52 -20.96
C LYS A 5 -7.82 34.56 -19.76
N LEU A 6 -8.58 34.93 -18.72
CA LEU A 6 -8.81 34.06 -17.55
C LEU A 6 -9.60 32.80 -17.94
N TRP A 7 -10.65 32.94 -18.79
CA TRP A 7 -11.42 31.80 -19.28
C TRP A 7 -10.57 30.86 -20.15
N TYR A 8 -9.71 31.41 -21.04
CA TYR A 8 -8.77 30.58 -21.82
C TYR A 8 -7.74 29.87 -20.92
N ALA A 9 -7.20 30.57 -19.92
CA ALA A 9 -6.29 29.96 -18.97
C ALA A 9 -6.96 28.82 -18.18
N LEU A 10 -8.17 29.04 -17.69
CA LEU A 10 -8.97 28.01 -17.00
C LEU A 10 -9.22 26.81 -17.92
N ALA A 11 -9.69 27.06 -19.15
CA ALA A 11 -9.90 25.98 -20.12
C ALA A 11 -8.62 25.19 -20.41
N ALA A 12 -7.49 25.86 -20.58
CA ALA A 12 -6.20 25.22 -20.79
C ALA A 12 -5.79 24.34 -19.59
N VAL A 13 -5.93 24.83 -18.36
CA VAL A 13 -5.64 24.07 -17.15
C VAL A 13 -6.56 22.84 -17.05
N ILE A 14 -7.85 22.99 -17.30
CA ILE A 14 -8.80 21.88 -17.28
C ILE A 14 -8.41 20.83 -18.33
N LEU A 15 -8.20 21.23 -19.57
CA LEU A 15 -7.84 20.29 -20.64
C LEU A 15 -6.52 19.56 -20.35
N LEU A 16 -5.50 20.29 -19.87
CA LEU A 16 -4.23 19.68 -19.49
C LEU A 16 -4.41 18.69 -18.34
N SER A 17 -5.13 19.09 -17.29
CA SER A 17 -5.36 18.22 -16.12
C SER A 17 -6.11 16.95 -16.51
N PHE A 18 -7.21 17.06 -17.28
CA PHE A 18 -7.95 15.88 -17.73
C PHE A 18 -7.15 15.04 -18.73
N GLY A 19 -6.31 15.65 -19.56
CA GLY A 19 -5.39 14.94 -20.44
C GLY A 19 -4.38 14.09 -19.66
N VAL A 20 -3.75 14.67 -18.64
CA VAL A 20 -2.80 13.98 -17.75
C VAL A 20 -3.51 12.89 -16.96
N LEU A 21 -4.67 13.17 -16.36
CA LEU A 21 -5.46 12.19 -15.63
C LEU A 21 -5.93 11.03 -16.54
N GLY A 22 -6.35 11.33 -17.76
CA GLY A 22 -6.74 10.32 -18.74
C GLY A 22 -5.58 9.42 -19.15
N PHE A 23 -4.39 9.99 -19.36
CA PHE A 23 -3.18 9.23 -19.66
C PHE A 23 -2.81 8.30 -18.52
N PHE A 24 -2.71 8.81 -17.29
CA PHE A 24 -2.40 7.96 -16.13
C PHE A 24 -3.50 6.97 -15.81
N GLY A 25 -4.78 7.33 -15.98
CA GLY A 25 -5.90 6.40 -15.82
C GLY A 25 -5.82 5.23 -16.79
N LEU A 26 -5.46 5.48 -18.06
CA LEU A 26 -5.24 4.42 -19.05
C LEU A 26 -4.04 3.53 -18.68
N GLU A 27 -2.95 4.12 -18.19
CA GLU A 27 -1.77 3.38 -17.76
C GLU A 27 -2.07 2.49 -16.52
N ILE A 28 -2.80 3.02 -15.54
CA ILE A 28 -3.26 2.24 -14.39
C ILE A 28 -4.13 1.06 -14.85
N PHE A 29 -5.05 1.30 -15.78
CA PHE A 29 -5.91 0.24 -16.31
C PHE A 29 -5.11 -0.87 -17.02
N ARG A 30 -4.07 -0.50 -17.78
CA ARG A 30 -3.20 -1.46 -18.48
C ARG A 30 -2.29 -2.25 -17.54
N THR A 31 -1.90 -1.67 -16.43
CA THR A 31 -0.93 -2.25 -15.49
C THR A 31 -1.58 -2.77 -14.21
N MET A 32 -2.91 -2.78 -14.13
CA MET A 32 -3.63 -3.32 -12.97
C MET A 32 -3.39 -4.83 -12.80
N PRO A 33 -3.42 -5.34 -11.55
CA PRO A 33 -3.26 -6.77 -11.32
C PRO A 33 -4.41 -7.56 -11.96
N PRO A 34 -4.12 -8.71 -12.57
CA PRO A 34 -5.16 -9.57 -13.12
C PRO A 34 -6.02 -10.14 -11.99
N PHE A 35 -7.30 -10.26 -12.28
CA PHE A 35 -8.24 -10.94 -11.40
C PHE A 35 -8.43 -12.37 -11.90
N PRO A 36 -7.94 -13.40 -11.17
CA PRO A 36 -7.96 -14.77 -11.68
C PRO A 36 -9.38 -15.34 -11.73
N THR A 37 -9.61 -16.27 -12.63
CA THR A 37 -10.81 -17.11 -12.61
C THR A 37 -10.75 -18.11 -11.47
N LYS A 38 -9.56 -18.65 -11.20
CA LYS A 38 -9.24 -19.51 -10.07
C LYS A 38 -7.73 -19.57 -9.79
N VAL A 39 -7.40 -20.04 -8.62
CA VAL A 39 -6.02 -20.38 -8.22
C VAL A 39 -5.95 -21.89 -8.03
N VAL A 40 -4.97 -22.53 -8.69
CA VAL A 40 -4.78 -23.98 -8.67
C VAL A 40 -3.36 -24.35 -8.27
N THR A 41 -3.15 -25.59 -7.87
CA THR A 41 -1.83 -26.19 -7.72
C THR A 41 -1.33 -26.74 -9.05
N THR A 42 -0.04 -27.09 -9.13
CA THR A 42 0.56 -27.67 -10.34
C THR A 42 -0.05 -29.01 -10.76
N ASP A 43 -0.74 -29.72 -9.87
CA ASP A 43 -1.49 -30.94 -10.16
C ASP A 43 -2.94 -30.69 -10.63
N GLY A 44 -3.34 -29.41 -10.72
CA GLY A 44 -4.67 -28.99 -11.15
C GLY A 44 -5.71 -28.91 -10.03
N THR A 45 -5.37 -29.18 -8.78
CA THR A 45 -6.28 -29.04 -7.64
C THR A 45 -6.61 -27.56 -7.43
N THR A 46 -7.90 -27.22 -7.38
CA THR A 46 -8.35 -25.84 -7.12
C THR A 46 -8.18 -25.50 -5.64
N LEU A 47 -7.50 -24.43 -5.35
CA LEU A 47 -7.35 -23.85 -3.99
C LEU A 47 -8.53 -22.94 -3.65
N PHE A 48 -8.87 -22.03 -4.54
CA PHE A 48 -10.04 -21.15 -4.45
C PHE A 48 -10.40 -20.58 -5.82
N GLU A 49 -11.65 -20.21 -5.97
CA GLU A 49 -12.20 -19.61 -7.18
C GLU A 49 -12.04 -18.08 -7.13
N GLY A 50 -12.07 -17.42 -8.29
CA GLY A 50 -12.06 -15.96 -8.36
C GLY A 50 -13.24 -15.31 -7.64
N GLN A 51 -14.40 -15.99 -7.61
CA GLN A 51 -15.54 -15.51 -6.84
C GLN A 51 -15.27 -15.48 -5.33
N ASP A 52 -14.47 -16.43 -4.79
CA ASP A 52 -14.09 -16.44 -3.38
C ASP A 52 -13.27 -15.21 -2.99
N ILE A 53 -12.41 -14.72 -3.90
CA ILE A 53 -11.65 -13.50 -3.68
C ILE A 53 -12.58 -12.28 -3.55
N LYS A 54 -13.60 -12.16 -4.44
CA LYS A 54 -14.59 -11.07 -4.40
C LYS A 54 -15.43 -11.11 -3.14
N ASP A 55 -15.94 -12.29 -2.81
CA ASP A 55 -16.75 -12.51 -1.63
C ASP A 55 -15.91 -12.26 -0.37
N GLY A 56 -14.63 -12.67 -0.38
CA GLY A 56 -13.67 -12.40 0.69
C GLY A 56 -13.43 -10.92 0.92
N GLN A 57 -13.33 -10.13 -0.14
CA GLN A 57 -13.28 -8.66 -0.04
C GLN A 57 -14.55 -8.11 0.63
N ASN A 58 -15.73 -8.61 0.24
CA ASN A 58 -16.99 -8.21 0.86
C ASN A 58 -17.04 -8.59 2.34
N VAL A 59 -16.55 -9.79 2.69
CA VAL A 59 -16.44 -10.21 4.11
C VAL A 59 -15.55 -9.28 4.89
N TRP A 60 -14.34 -8.98 4.38
CA TRP A 60 -13.42 -8.02 5.01
C TRP A 60 -14.07 -6.65 5.22
N GLN A 61 -14.76 -6.13 4.21
CA GLN A 61 -15.50 -4.86 4.33
C GLN A 61 -16.60 -4.94 5.39
N SER A 62 -17.33 -6.05 5.49
CA SER A 62 -18.43 -6.22 6.44
C SER A 62 -18.00 -6.24 7.91
N ILE A 63 -16.76 -6.64 8.19
CA ILE A 63 -16.20 -6.65 9.56
C ILE A 63 -15.51 -5.35 9.97
N GLY A 64 -15.52 -4.35 9.10
CA GLY A 64 -14.92 -3.02 9.34
C GLY A 64 -14.03 -2.53 8.22
N GLY A 65 -13.57 -3.40 7.33
CA GLY A 65 -12.77 -3.03 6.17
C GLY A 65 -11.55 -2.20 6.55
N GLN A 66 -11.40 -1.06 5.90
CA GLN A 66 -10.28 -0.13 6.11
C GLN A 66 -10.23 0.51 7.52
N THR A 67 -11.24 0.35 8.36
CA THR A 67 -11.20 0.81 9.76
C THR A 67 -10.50 -0.19 10.67
N VAL A 68 -10.32 -1.44 10.21
CA VAL A 68 -9.69 -2.54 10.96
C VAL A 68 -8.51 -3.08 10.16
N GLY A 69 -7.43 -2.30 10.13
CA GLY A 69 -6.25 -2.57 9.33
C GLY A 69 -6.32 -1.96 7.94
N SER A 70 -5.39 -2.35 7.07
CA SER A 70 -5.29 -1.85 5.71
C SER A 70 -5.07 -3.00 4.71
N VAL A 71 -5.21 -2.69 3.44
CA VAL A 71 -4.81 -3.54 2.30
C VAL A 71 -4.08 -2.65 1.31
N TRP A 72 -2.90 -3.07 0.86
CA TRP A 72 -2.01 -2.30 -0.02
C TRP A 72 -1.66 -0.91 0.52
N GLY A 73 -1.52 -0.78 1.82
CA GLY A 73 -1.21 0.49 2.49
C GLY A 73 -2.40 1.44 2.66
N HIS A 74 -3.62 1.03 2.28
CA HIS A 74 -4.82 1.86 2.37
C HIS A 74 -5.74 1.39 3.50
N GLY A 75 -5.85 2.17 4.56
CA GLY A 75 -6.68 1.89 5.73
C GLY A 75 -6.08 2.40 7.03
N ALA A 76 -6.66 1.99 8.16
CA ALA A 76 -6.26 2.40 9.50
C ALA A 76 -5.02 1.63 9.98
N TYR A 77 -4.21 2.27 10.84
CA TYR A 77 -3.00 1.70 11.45
C TYR A 77 -3.27 1.01 12.81
N ILE A 78 -4.51 0.66 13.11
CA ILE A 78 -4.88 0.00 14.38
C ILE A 78 -4.51 -1.49 14.34
N ALA A 79 -4.72 -2.12 13.21
CA ALA A 79 -4.34 -3.49 12.90
C ALA A 79 -3.31 -3.49 11.76
N PRO A 80 -2.68 -4.64 11.43
CA PRO A 80 -1.70 -4.69 10.35
C PRO A 80 -2.33 -4.39 8.99
N ASP A 81 -1.48 -4.16 8.00
CA ASP A 81 -1.89 -4.31 6.62
C ASP A 81 -1.99 -5.81 6.30
N TRP A 82 -3.20 -6.26 5.95
CA TRP A 82 -3.48 -7.69 5.80
C TRP A 82 -2.80 -8.32 4.60
N SER A 83 -2.50 -7.55 3.56
CA SER A 83 -1.71 -8.01 2.42
C SER A 83 -0.23 -8.15 2.79
N ALA A 84 0.31 -7.23 3.58
CA ALA A 84 1.68 -7.27 4.08
C ALA A 84 1.87 -8.34 5.16
N ASP A 85 0.93 -8.48 6.10
CA ASP A 85 0.98 -9.51 7.16
C ASP A 85 0.91 -10.92 6.55
N TYR A 86 0.02 -11.12 5.57
CA TYR A 86 -0.04 -12.39 4.84
C TYR A 86 1.27 -12.70 4.12
N LEU A 87 1.80 -11.73 3.37
CA LEU A 87 3.03 -11.87 2.61
C LEU A 87 4.24 -12.19 3.50
N HIS A 88 4.36 -11.48 4.63
CA HIS A 88 5.43 -11.72 5.60
C HIS A 88 5.37 -13.14 6.18
N ARG A 89 4.19 -13.58 6.61
CA ARG A 89 4.00 -14.95 7.12
C ARG A 89 4.19 -16.01 6.05
N GLU A 90 3.73 -15.76 4.82
CA GLU A 90 3.97 -16.64 3.68
C GLU A 90 5.49 -16.82 3.46
N ALA A 91 6.25 -15.72 3.49
CA ALA A 91 7.68 -15.74 3.32
C ALA A 91 8.39 -16.52 4.45
N GLU A 92 8.05 -16.28 5.70
CA GLU A 92 8.62 -17.00 6.85
C GLU A 92 8.34 -18.51 6.78
N LEU A 93 7.10 -18.90 6.48
CA LEU A 93 6.73 -20.30 6.34
C LEU A 93 7.43 -20.98 5.17
N LEU A 94 7.52 -20.31 4.02
CA LEU A 94 8.26 -20.85 2.85
C LEU A 94 9.74 -21.05 3.16
N LEU A 95 10.41 -20.06 3.79
CA LEU A 95 11.82 -20.19 4.20
C LEU A 95 12.03 -21.38 5.14
N LYS A 96 11.16 -21.52 6.13
CA LYS A 96 11.18 -22.66 7.06
C LYS A 96 11.01 -23.98 6.31
N LYS A 97 10.00 -24.11 5.46
CA LYS A 97 9.72 -25.35 4.72
C LYS A 97 10.81 -25.68 3.69
N PHE A 98 11.44 -24.70 3.05
CA PHE A 98 12.58 -24.94 2.18
C PHE A 98 13.76 -25.55 2.95
N ALA A 99 14.08 -25.04 4.16
CA ALA A 99 15.14 -25.58 4.98
C ALA A 99 14.79 -26.97 5.56
N GLU A 100 13.56 -27.17 6.00
CA GLU A 100 13.05 -28.46 6.50
C GLU A 100 13.16 -29.59 5.46
N ARG A 101 12.98 -29.30 4.17
CA ARG A 101 13.20 -30.26 3.08
C ARG A 101 14.64 -30.76 3.01
N ASP A 102 15.60 -29.89 3.37
CA ASP A 102 17.02 -30.25 3.44
C ASP A 102 17.40 -30.82 4.83
N GLY A 103 16.43 -31.03 5.74
CA GLY A 103 16.64 -31.52 7.10
C GLY A 103 17.23 -30.46 8.05
N LEU A 104 17.08 -29.17 7.74
CA LEU A 104 17.68 -28.04 8.45
C LEU A 104 16.61 -27.17 9.12
N ASP A 105 17.01 -26.45 10.16
CA ASP A 105 16.20 -25.38 10.75
C ASP A 105 16.70 -24.02 10.26
N TYR A 106 15.88 -23.31 9.48
CA TYR A 106 16.23 -22.03 8.87
C TYR A 106 16.73 -21.00 9.89
N ALA A 107 16.11 -20.94 11.06
CA ALA A 107 16.46 -19.94 12.07
C ALA A 107 17.86 -20.15 12.67
N SER A 108 18.36 -21.38 12.64
CA SER A 108 19.68 -21.73 13.17
C SER A 108 20.81 -21.62 12.15
N LEU A 109 20.50 -21.35 10.87
CA LEU A 109 21.49 -21.32 9.81
C LEU A 109 22.34 -20.05 9.83
N PRO A 110 23.62 -20.12 9.46
CA PRO A 110 24.45 -18.95 9.17
C PRO A 110 23.82 -18.09 8.05
N ALA A 111 24.05 -16.78 8.09
CA ALA A 111 23.49 -15.84 7.11
C ALA A 111 23.78 -16.19 5.65
N ALA A 112 24.97 -16.75 5.37
CA ALA A 112 25.35 -17.19 4.02
C ALA A 112 24.49 -18.37 3.51
N GLU A 113 24.08 -19.27 4.39
CA GLU A 113 23.20 -20.39 4.05
C GLU A 113 21.73 -19.94 3.98
N GLN A 114 21.32 -19.03 4.85
CA GLN A 114 19.99 -18.39 4.77
C GLN A 114 19.77 -17.70 3.42
N ALA A 115 20.82 -17.07 2.87
CA ALA A 115 20.76 -16.40 1.57
C ALA A 115 20.35 -17.35 0.42
N LYS A 116 20.77 -18.63 0.46
CA LYS A 116 20.32 -19.66 -0.51
C LYS A 116 18.79 -19.78 -0.51
N TYR A 117 18.20 -19.91 0.66
CA TYR A 117 16.73 -20.05 0.79
C TYR A 117 15.97 -18.78 0.46
N GLN A 118 16.56 -17.61 0.72
CA GLN A 118 15.99 -16.32 0.29
C GLN A 118 15.96 -16.19 -1.24
N VAL A 119 16.93 -16.75 -1.95
CA VAL A 119 16.89 -16.81 -3.43
C VAL A 119 15.74 -17.69 -3.88
N LEU A 120 15.61 -18.90 -3.32
CA LEU A 120 14.48 -19.80 -3.64
C LEU A 120 13.13 -19.17 -3.33
N LEU A 121 13.02 -18.48 -2.20
CA LEU A 121 11.81 -17.72 -1.85
C LEU A 121 11.47 -16.67 -2.92
N ARG A 122 12.44 -15.85 -3.32
CA ARG A 122 12.22 -14.82 -4.35
C ARG A 122 11.81 -15.43 -5.70
N GLU A 123 12.42 -16.52 -6.11
CA GLU A 123 12.04 -17.25 -7.32
C GLU A 123 10.61 -17.76 -7.24
N GLU A 124 10.20 -18.31 -6.09
CA GLU A 124 8.86 -18.84 -5.88
C GLU A 124 7.79 -17.75 -5.91
N VAL A 125 7.96 -16.66 -5.13
CA VAL A 125 6.89 -15.68 -4.91
C VAL A 125 6.84 -14.60 -5.99
N ARG A 126 7.97 -14.27 -6.64
CA ARG A 126 8.02 -13.22 -7.65
C ARG A 126 7.70 -13.70 -9.06
N LYS A 127 7.77 -15.00 -9.31
CA LYS A 127 7.40 -15.58 -10.60
C LYS A 127 5.92 -15.35 -10.88
N ASN A 128 5.61 -14.67 -11.99
CA ASN A 128 4.24 -14.55 -12.45
C ASN A 128 3.77 -15.86 -13.09
N THR A 129 2.83 -16.52 -12.43
CA THR A 129 2.24 -17.78 -12.88
C THR A 129 0.80 -17.61 -13.37
N PHE A 130 0.38 -16.35 -13.59
CA PHE A 130 -0.92 -16.06 -14.20
C PHE A 130 -0.87 -16.35 -15.70
N ASP A 131 -1.79 -17.17 -16.16
CA ASP A 131 -1.99 -17.47 -17.57
C ASP A 131 -3.16 -16.60 -18.10
N GLU A 132 -2.84 -15.66 -18.99
CA GLU A 132 -3.81 -14.74 -19.58
C GLU A 132 -4.90 -15.45 -20.41
N ALA A 133 -4.58 -16.61 -21.01
CA ALA A 133 -5.54 -17.33 -21.87
C ALA A 133 -6.63 -18.03 -21.04
N THR A 134 -6.29 -18.54 -19.88
CA THR A 134 -7.20 -19.28 -19.00
C THR A 134 -7.69 -18.47 -17.81
N GLY A 135 -6.98 -17.38 -17.48
CA GLY A 135 -7.21 -16.59 -16.28
C GLY A 135 -6.81 -17.29 -14.98
N VAL A 136 -5.94 -18.29 -15.05
CA VAL A 136 -5.57 -19.15 -13.92
C VAL A 136 -4.23 -18.71 -13.33
N ILE A 137 -4.14 -18.66 -12.00
CA ILE A 137 -2.87 -18.56 -11.27
C ILE A 137 -2.50 -19.97 -10.78
N THR A 138 -1.24 -20.37 -10.97
CA THR A 138 -0.73 -21.67 -10.52
C THR A 138 0.25 -21.50 -9.37
N TYR A 139 -0.04 -22.13 -8.23
CA TYR A 139 0.87 -22.20 -7.08
C TYR A 139 1.67 -23.51 -7.10
N SER A 140 2.89 -23.48 -6.58
CA SER A 140 3.62 -24.72 -6.26
C SER A 140 2.90 -25.49 -5.14
N PRO A 141 3.12 -26.81 -5.02
CA PRO A 141 2.54 -27.58 -3.92
C PRO A 141 2.93 -27.02 -2.54
N LEU A 142 4.17 -26.52 -2.41
CA LEU A 142 4.66 -25.96 -1.16
C LEU A 142 3.93 -24.63 -0.82
N ARG A 143 3.76 -23.78 -1.81
CA ARG A 143 3.02 -22.51 -1.63
C ARG A 143 1.55 -22.76 -1.33
N ALA A 144 0.95 -23.77 -1.92
CA ALA A 144 -0.41 -24.20 -1.62
C ALA A 144 -0.56 -24.71 -0.18
N GLU A 145 0.41 -25.50 0.30
CA GLU A 145 0.46 -25.95 1.70
C GLU A 145 0.57 -24.76 2.67
N VAL A 146 1.44 -23.80 2.38
CA VAL A 146 1.57 -22.55 3.17
C VAL A 146 0.29 -21.74 3.16
N ALA A 147 -0.38 -21.62 2.02
CA ALA A 147 -1.67 -20.91 1.92
C ALA A 147 -2.75 -21.57 2.82
N HIS A 148 -2.76 -22.90 2.91
CA HIS A 148 -3.65 -23.63 3.80
C HIS A 148 -3.32 -23.37 5.28
N GLU A 149 -2.05 -23.39 5.66
CA GLU A 149 -1.61 -23.07 7.04
C GLU A 149 -1.97 -21.64 7.44
N LEU A 150 -1.81 -20.68 6.52
CA LEU A 150 -2.21 -19.29 6.74
C LEU A 150 -3.72 -19.14 6.86
N GLY A 151 -4.50 -19.89 6.06
CA GLY A 151 -5.95 -19.97 6.23
C GLY A 151 -6.35 -20.41 7.63
N ALA A 152 -5.69 -21.45 8.17
CA ALA A 152 -5.91 -21.91 9.53
C ALA A 152 -5.50 -20.89 10.60
N TYR A 153 -4.40 -20.15 10.38
CA TYR A 153 -3.96 -19.06 11.26
C TYR A 153 -5.02 -17.94 11.33
N TYR A 154 -5.48 -17.45 10.18
CA TYR A 154 -6.50 -16.40 10.13
C TYR A 154 -7.85 -16.89 10.66
N ALA A 155 -8.18 -18.17 10.47
CA ALA A 155 -9.36 -18.77 11.08
C ALA A 155 -9.32 -18.68 12.61
N LYS A 156 -8.18 -18.98 13.25
CA LYS A 156 -8.00 -18.80 14.69
C LYS A 156 -8.16 -17.34 15.11
N LEU A 157 -7.65 -16.42 14.32
CA LEU A 157 -7.72 -14.99 14.63
C LEU A 157 -9.15 -14.44 14.56
N PHE A 158 -9.90 -14.75 13.49
CA PHE A 158 -11.18 -14.11 13.18
C PHE A 158 -12.41 -14.91 13.65
N LEU A 159 -12.34 -16.25 13.72
CA LEU A 159 -13.41 -17.09 14.25
C LEU A 159 -13.40 -17.18 15.79
N GLY A 160 -12.35 -16.66 16.44
CA GLY A 160 -12.35 -16.48 17.89
C GLY A 160 -11.71 -17.61 18.67
N ASP A 161 -10.49 -18.04 18.32
CA ASP A 161 -9.69 -18.94 19.16
C ASP A 161 -9.40 -18.29 20.51
N ASN A 162 -9.63 -19.04 21.62
CA ASN A 162 -9.50 -18.56 22.98
C ASN A 162 -8.10 -18.78 23.60
N SER A 163 -7.11 -19.22 22.81
CA SER A 163 -5.74 -19.32 23.29
C SER A 163 -5.20 -17.94 23.70
N PRO A 164 -4.36 -17.84 24.74
CA PRO A 164 -3.86 -16.56 25.25
C PRO A 164 -3.18 -15.69 24.17
N GLU A 165 -2.52 -16.33 23.23
CA GLU A 165 -1.85 -15.69 22.10
C GLU A 165 -2.85 -14.92 21.22
N PHE A 166 -3.90 -15.61 20.71
CA PHE A 166 -4.89 -14.98 19.83
C PHE A 166 -5.79 -13.99 20.56
N VAL A 167 -6.07 -14.20 21.85
CA VAL A 167 -6.78 -13.20 22.68
C VAL A 167 -5.97 -11.91 22.78
N LYS A 168 -4.65 -12.03 23.07
CA LYS A 168 -3.75 -10.87 23.14
C LYS A 168 -3.62 -10.18 21.80
N LEU A 169 -3.51 -10.94 20.70
CA LEU A 169 -3.37 -10.42 19.36
C LEU A 169 -4.62 -9.64 18.91
N ARG A 170 -5.81 -10.20 19.13
CA ARG A 170 -7.08 -9.50 18.88
C ARG A 170 -7.21 -8.22 19.69
N SER A 171 -6.81 -8.24 20.95
CA SER A 171 -6.81 -7.03 21.77
C SER A 171 -5.87 -5.95 21.21
N ALA A 172 -4.66 -6.35 20.80
CA ALA A 172 -3.67 -5.43 20.22
C ALA A 172 -4.16 -4.82 18.89
N TYR A 173 -4.90 -5.57 18.09
CA TYR A 173 -5.44 -5.14 16.80
C TYR A 173 -6.83 -4.51 16.90
N ALA A 174 -7.35 -4.30 18.10
CA ALA A 174 -8.73 -3.83 18.33
C ALA A 174 -9.80 -4.67 17.60
N LEU A 175 -9.55 -5.96 17.40
CA LEU A 175 -10.48 -6.89 16.80
C LEU A 175 -11.49 -7.40 17.84
N ARG A 176 -12.71 -7.67 17.39
CA ARG A 176 -13.72 -8.33 18.22
C ARG A 176 -13.27 -9.75 18.59
N ALA A 177 -13.76 -10.26 19.70
CA ALA A 177 -13.48 -11.64 20.14
C ALA A 177 -13.81 -12.67 19.06
N LYS A 178 -14.87 -12.44 18.30
CA LYS A 178 -15.27 -13.21 17.11
C LYS A 178 -15.79 -12.23 16.07
N SER A 179 -15.01 -12.04 15.00
CA SER A 179 -15.35 -11.08 13.94
C SER A 179 -16.12 -11.74 12.80
N ILE A 180 -15.93 -13.03 12.59
CA ILE A 180 -16.59 -13.84 11.56
C ILE A 180 -17.21 -15.07 12.26
N GLU A 181 -18.43 -15.43 11.88
CA GLU A 181 -19.13 -16.59 12.44
C GLU A 181 -19.10 -17.81 11.52
N ASP A 182 -19.13 -17.55 10.21
CA ASP A 182 -19.20 -18.57 9.18
C ASP A 182 -17.81 -18.97 8.69
N PRO A 183 -17.38 -20.24 8.86
CA PRO A 183 -16.10 -20.73 8.37
C PRO A 183 -15.91 -20.51 6.85
N ARG A 184 -16.97 -20.62 6.05
CA ARG A 184 -16.88 -20.41 4.60
C ARG A 184 -16.51 -18.95 4.26
N LYS A 185 -17.08 -17.99 4.98
CA LYS A 185 -16.69 -16.57 4.86
C LYS A 185 -15.25 -16.33 5.25
N MET A 186 -14.74 -17.08 6.23
CA MET A 186 -13.34 -17.01 6.61
C MET A 186 -12.42 -17.53 5.51
N GLU A 187 -12.76 -18.64 4.89
CA GLU A 187 -12.03 -19.18 3.74
C GLU A 187 -11.98 -18.17 2.59
N GLN A 188 -13.12 -17.54 2.28
CA GLN A 188 -13.21 -16.49 1.27
C GLN A 188 -12.34 -15.29 1.61
N MET A 189 -12.36 -14.82 2.86
CA MET A 189 -11.50 -13.72 3.28
C MET A 189 -10.02 -14.10 3.20
N SER A 190 -9.66 -15.34 3.53
CA SER A 190 -8.29 -15.84 3.36
C SER A 190 -7.86 -15.86 1.89
N ALA A 191 -8.75 -16.25 0.98
CA ALA A 191 -8.50 -16.19 -0.46
C ALA A 191 -8.26 -14.75 -0.95
N PHE A 192 -9.01 -13.78 -0.41
CA PHE A 192 -8.78 -12.37 -0.71
C PHE A 192 -7.41 -11.90 -0.21
N PHE A 193 -7.01 -12.24 1.02
CA PHE A 193 -5.69 -11.88 1.55
C PHE A 193 -4.55 -12.54 0.77
N ALA A 194 -4.70 -13.81 0.39
CA ALA A 194 -3.74 -14.54 -0.45
C ALA A 194 -3.54 -13.87 -1.81
N TRP A 195 -4.63 -13.50 -2.49
CA TRP A 195 -4.56 -12.79 -3.76
C TRP A 195 -3.96 -11.38 -3.58
N ALA A 196 -4.38 -10.64 -2.55
CA ALA A 196 -3.85 -9.31 -2.27
C ALA A 196 -2.34 -9.34 -1.98
N SER A 197 -1.87 -10.36 -1.28
CA SER A 197 -0.44 -10.64 -1.04
C SER A 197 0.30 -10.97 -2.35
N TRP A 198 -0.27 -11.84 -3.18
CA TRP A 198 0.28 -12.20 -4.49
C TRP A 198 0.50 -10.95 -5.37
N VAL A 199 -0.46 -10.02 -5.37
CA VAL A 199 -0.36 -8.72 -6.07
C VAL A 199 0.84 -7.89 -5.57
N CYS A 200 1.17 -7.98 -4.27
CA CYS A 200 2.28 -7.23 -3.67
C CYS A 200 3.66 -7.72 -4.09
N VAL A 201 3.80 -9.00 -4.47
CA VAL A 201 5.12 -9.60 -4.67
C VAL A 201 5.36 -10.09 -6.08
N THR A 202 4.33 -10.52 -6.80
CA THR A 202 4.49 -11.08 -8.15
C THR A 202 4.86 -10.00 -9.16
N ASN A 203 5.88 -10.28 -9.97
CA ASN A 203 6.33 -9.37 -11.01
C ASN A 203 5.27 -9.18 -12.10
N ARG A 204 5.09 -7.96 -12.56
CA ARG A 204 4.36 -7.69 -13.80
C ARG A 204 5.06 -8.33 -14.99
N PRO A 205 4.33 -8.75 -16.03
CA PRO A 205 4.95 -9.30 -17.23
C PRO A 205 6.05 -8.39 -17.79
N GLY A 206 7.24 -8.97 -18.05
CA GLY A 206 8.37 -8.26 -18.65
C GLY A 206 9.07 -7.23 -17.74
N THR A 207 8.80 -7.24 -16.43
CA THR A 207 9.43 -6.33 -15.46
C THR A 207 9.90 -7.06 -14.21
N ASP A 208 10.72 -6.40 -13.40
CA ASP A 208 11.15 -6.83 -12.08
C ASP A 208 10.36 -6.15 -10.94
N VAL A 209 9.24 -5.50 -11.29
CA VAL A 209 8.42 -4.71 -10.37
C VAL A 209 7.06 -5.38 -10.19
N SER A 210 6.61 -5.52 -8.94
CA SER A 210 5.29 -6.06 -8.62
C SER A 210 4.15 -5.11 -9.00
N TYR A 211 2.90 -5.59 -8.95
CA TYR A 211 1.74 -4.76 -9.27
C TYR A 211 1.54 -3.60 -8.29
N THR A 212 2.13 -3.65 -7.08
CA THR A 212 2.14 -2.58 -6.10
C THR A 212 3.45 -1.78 -6.09
N ASN A 213 4.27 -1.84 -7.16
CA ASN A 213 5.58 -1.22 -7.25
C ASN A 213 6.53 -1.66 -6.12
N ASN A 214 6.58 -2.97 -5.85
CA ASN A 214 7.38 -3.59 -4.80
C ASN A 214 7.05 -3.07 -3.38
N TRP A 215 5.80 -2.72 -3.14
CA TRP A 215 5.29 -2.47 -1.79
C TRP A 215 4.66 -3.76 -1.22
N PRO A 216 4.80 -4.09 0.07
CA PRO A 216 5.60 -3.40 1.09
C PRO A 216 7.10 -3.60 0.88
N HIS A 217 7.91 -2.68 1.45
CA HIS A 217 9.36 -2.82 1.38
C HIS A 217 9.80 -4.01 2.24
N ASP A 218 10.33 -5.03 1.58
CA ASP A 218 10.92 -6.22 2.22
C ASP A 218 12.05 -6.77 1.33
N PRO A 219 13.32 -6.55 1.68
CA PRO A 219 14.45 -7.06 0.92
C PRO A 219 14.52 -8.59 0.88
N THR A 220 13.93 -9.31 1.84
CA THR A 220 13.94 -10.78 1.89
C THR A 220 13.23 -11.38 0.69
N ILE A 221 12.08 -10.82 0.34
CA ILE A 221 11.29 -11.23 -0.84
C ILE A 221 11.65 -10.47 -2.11
N GLY A 222 12.63 -9.56 -2.05
CA GLY A 222 13.05 -8.73 -3.17
C GLY A 222 12.15 -7.52 -3.44
N ASN A 223 11.28 -7.14 -2.52
CA ASN A 223 10.49 -5.92 -2.61
C ASN A 223 11.32 -4.70 -2.23
N ILE A 224 12.03 -4.17 -3.22
CA ILE A 224 12.79 -2.92 -3.12
C ILE A 224 12.10 -1.89 -4.01
N ALA A 225 11.76 -0.74 -3.45
CA ALA A 225 11.08 0.32 -4.19
C ALA A 225 11.90 0.73 -5.43
N PRO A 226 11.30 0.77 -6.62
CA PRO A 226 12.03 1.13 -7.84
C PRO A 226 12.47 2.59 -7.81
N THR A 227 13.64 2.88 -8.39
CA THR A 227 14.19 4.24 -8.45
C THR A 227 13.22 5.25 -9.08
N SER A 228 12.44 4.81 -10.07
CA SER A 228 11.41 5.65 -10.70
C SER A 228 10.37 6.16 -9.70
N LEU A 229 9.96 5.34 -8.71
CA LEU A 229 9.01 5.74 -7.67
C LEU A 229 9.58 6.88 -6.83
N HIS A 230 10.84 6.80 -6.41
CA HIS A 230 11.51 7.85 -5.63
C HIS A 230 11.65 9.15 -6.44
N LEU A 231 12.04 9.05 -7.72
CA LEU A 231 12.17 10.22 -8.60
C LEU A 231 10.82 10.91 -8.82
N TRP A 232 9.76 10.15 -9.13
CA TRP A 232 8.43 10.73 -9.33
C TRP A 232 7.84 11.32 -8.07
N SER A 233 8.03 10.68 -6.91
CA SER A 233 7.59 11.21 -5.63
C SER A 233 8.32 12.51 -5.28
N GLY A 234 9.66 12.53 -5.42
CA GLY A 234 10.47 13.73 -5.19
C GLY A 234 10.07 14.87 -6.13
N PHE A 235 9.92 14.59 -7.43
CA PHE A 235 9.49 15.58 -8.42
C PHE A 235 8.10 16.13 -8.10
N SER A 236 7.14 15.29 -7.72
CA SER A 236 5.78 15.70 -7.37
C SER A 236 5.75 16.63 -6.17
N VAL A 237 6.54 16.33 -5.12
CA VAL A 237 6.65 17.18 -3.93
C VAL A 237 7.28 18.54 -4.28
N LEU A 238 8.37 18.55 -5.05
CA LEU A 238 9.02 19.78 -5.49
C LEU A 238 8.09 20.64 -6.34
N MET A 239 7.35 20.01 -7.26
CA MET A 239 6.36 20.70 -8.10
C MET A 239 5.24 21.30 -7.26
N LEU A 240 4.70 20.55 -6.29
CA LEU A 240 3.67 21.04 -5.38
C LEU A 240 4.15 22.26 -4.60
N LEU A 241 5.34 22.17 -3.98
CA LEU A 241 5.92 23.27 -3.21
C LEU A 241 6.17 24.51 -4.10
N THR A 242 6.65 24.30 -5.31
CA THR A 242 6.83 25.37 -6.30
C THR A 242 5.51 26.04 -6.65
N CYS A 243 4.47 25.26 -6.95
CA CYS A 243 3.14 25.81 -7.24
C CYS A 243 2.56 26.60 -6.06
N VAL A 244 2.67 26.06 -4.85
CA VAL A 244 2.25 26.77 -3.63
C VAL A 244 3.04 28.05 -3.43
N GLY A 245 4.36 28.01 -3.61
CA GLY A 245 5.22 29.21 -3.54
C GLY A 245 4.81 30.28 -4.55
N ILE A 246 4.54 29.91 -5.79
CA ILE A 246 4.04 30.80 -6.83
C ILE A 246 2.70 31.42 -6.44
N LEU A 247 1.76 30.63 -5.94
CA LEU A 247 0.45 31.12 -5.48
C LEU A 247 0.58 32.11 -4.31
N VAL A 248 1.41 31.79 -3.33
CA VAL A 248 1.68 32.69 -2.20
C VAL A 248 2.32 33.99 -2.67
N TYR A 249 3.29 33.92 -3.61
CA TYR A 249 3.93 35.10 -4.17
C TYR A 249 2.91 36.01 -4.88
N TYR A 250 2.07 35.44 -5.77
CA TYR A 250 1.04 36.22 -6.46
C TYR A 250 -0.02 36.77 -5.51
N TYR A 251 -0.39 36.00 -4.48
CA TYR A 251 -1.31 36.47 -3.45
C TYR A 251 -0.71 37.68 -2.68
N ALA A 252 0.57 37.60 -2.29
CA ALA A 252 1.25 38.68 -1.59
C ALA A 252 1.34 39.94 -2.48
N GLN A 253 1.71 39.81 -3.76
CA GLN A 253 1.71 40.94 -4.68
C GLN A 253 0.33 41.55 -4.89
N SER A 254 -0.70 40.73 -5.06
CA SER A 254 -2.07 41.21 -5.18
C SER A 254 -2.53 42.01 -3.97
N LYS A 255 -2.07 41.64 -2.78
CA LYS A 255 -2.33 42.39 -1.55
C LYS A 255 -1.55 43.68 -1.46
N GLU A 256 -0.32 43.72 -1.97
CA GLU A 256 0.44 44.97 -2.05
C GLU A 256 -0.20 45.99 -3.02
N ASP A 257 -0.72 45.53 -4.14
CA ASP A 257 -1.44 46.38 -5.09
C ASP A 257 -2.77 46.92 -4.52
N GLU A 258 -3.50 46.13 -3.71
CA GLU A 258 -4.69 46.57 -3.01
C GLU A 258 -4.40 47.57 -1.87
N VAL A 259 -3.21 47.48 -1.32
CA VAL A 259 -2.73 48.29 -0.17
C VAL A 259 -2.38 49.73 -0.53
N GLY A 260 -2.39 50.11 -1.82
CA GLY A 260 -2.22 51.49 -2.28
C GLY A 260 -3.14 52.51 -1.64
N VAL A 261 -4.20 52.09 -0.95
CA VAL A 261 -5.17 52.92 -0.20
C VAL A 261 -5.45 52.28 1.18
N LEU A 262 -4.42 52.06 1.97
CA LEU A 262 -4.64 51.64 3.34
C LEU A 262 -5.07 52.86 4.19
N PRO A 263 -6.10 52.67 5.03
CA PRO A 263 -6.43 53.68 6.03
C PRO A 263 -5.20 53.89 6.91
N THR A 264 -4.84 55.17 7.08
CA THR A 264 -3.74 55.66 7.94
C THR A 264 -3.83 55.21 9.41
N SER A 265 -4.87 54.45 9.74
CA SER A 265 -5.22 53.99 11.09
C SER A 265 -5.14 52.47 11.28
N ASP A 266 -4.50 51.70 10.38
CA ASP A 266 -4.30 50.28 10.64
C ASP A 266 -3.29 50.08 11.78
N PRO A 267 -3.76 49.60 12.97
CA PRO A 267 -2.88 49.43 14.13
C PRO A 267 -1.77 48.41 13.93
N LEU A 268 -1.90 47.49 12.94
CA LEU A 268 -0.92 46.45 12.63
C LEU A 268 0.25 46.99 11.78
N ARG A 269 0.07 48.08 11.02
CA ARG A 269 1.13 48.64 10.17
C ARG A 269 2.05 49.65 10.87
N GLY A 270 1.60 50.29 11.93
CA GLY A 270 2.37 51.23 12.72
C GLY A 270 3.17 50.59 13.86
N MET A 271 2.91 49.36 14.21
CA MET A 271 3.55 48.66 15.31
C MET A 271 4.88 48.04 14.90
N LYS A 272 5.96 48.48 15.51
CA LYS A 272 7.20 47.72 15.52
C LYS A 272 6.89 46.34 16.14
N PRO A 273 7.36 45.24 15.53
CA PRO A 273 7.11 43.90 16.07
C PRO A 273 7.48 43.81 17.54
N THR A 274 6.53 43.40 18.37
CA THR A 274 6.78 43.22 19.81
C THR A 274 7.78 42.08 20.03
N PRO A 275 8.47 42.01 21.18
CA PRO A 275 9.38 40.91 21.49
C PRO A 275 8.69 39.54 21.35
N SER A 276 7.44 39.41 21.71
CA SER A 276 6.64 38.17 21.55
C SER A 276 6.40 37.81 20.08
N MET A 277 6.11 38.78 19.22
CA MET A 277 5.95 38.52 17.77
C MET A 277 7.26 38.08 17.12
N ARG A 278 8.40 38.67 17.53
CA ARG A 278 9.75 38.24 17.06
C ARG A 278 10.08 36.83 17.55
N ALA A 279 9.72 36.51 18.79
CA ALA A 279 9.91 35.18 19.34
C ALA A 279 9.06 34.16 18.56
N THR A 280 7.80 34.47 18.28
CA THR A 280 6.88 33.59 17.46
C THR A 280 7.44 33.36 16.06
N THR A 281 7.92 34.40 15.37
CA THR A 281 8.56 34.28 14.06
C THR A 281 9.77 33.34 14.09
N LYS A 282 10.59 33.42 15.12
CA LYS A 282 11.73 32.53 15.33
C LYS A 282 11.30 31.07 15.46
N TYR A 283 10.24 30.79 16.22
CA TYR A 283 9.72 29.43 16.37
C TYR A 283 9.05 28.90 15.08
N ILE A 284 8.39 29.75 14.29
CA ILE A 284 7.86 29.37 12.99
C ILE A 284 8.99 28.89 12.06
N TRP A 285 10.12 29.62 12.00
CA TRP A 285 11.27 29.18 11.21
C TRP A 285 11.87 27.86 11.70
N ILE A 286 12.00 27.68 13.02
CA ILE A 286 12.51 26.44 13.62
C ILE A 286 11.58 25.25 13.24
N VAL A 287 10.28 25.42 13.40
CA VAL A 287 9.29 24.37 13.06
C VAL A 287 9.33 24.07 11.56
N SER A 288 9.42 25.10 10.70
CA SER A 288 9.48 24.90 9.23
C SER A 288 10.74 24.18 8.73
N ILE A 289 11.82 24.19 9.54
CA ILE A 289 13.06 23.44 9.21
C ILE A 289 12.99 22.01 9.74
N LEU A 290 12.20 21.76 10.80
CA LEU A 290 12.10 20.45 11.44
C LEU A 290 11.00 19.55 10.85
N ILE A 291 10.08 20.12 10.09
CA ILE A 291 9.04 19.41 9.33
C ILE A 291 9.49 19.22 7.89
#